data_6228b03bd651a0bb37162dac8a3cf706
#
_entry.id   6228b03bd651a0bb37162dac8a3cf706
#
_cell.length_a   1.000
_cell.length_b   1.000
_cell.length_c   1.000
_cell.angle_alpha   90.00
_cell.angle_beta   90.00
_cell.angle_gamma   90.00
#
_symmetry.space_group_name_H-M   'P 1'
#
loop_
_entity.id
_entity.type
_entity.pdbx_description
1 polymer ?
#
loop_
_entity_poly.entity_id
_entity_poly.type
_entity_poly.pdbx_seq_one_letter_code
_entity_poly.pdbx_strand_id
1 'polypeptide(L)'
;PSFFELTTALAFKHFAEQKVDIAIIEVGLGGRLDCTNIITPILSIITNISLDHTQFLGNTLGAIAAEKAGIIKHRVPVVIGESVPETQIVFKAKAQKEDALIVFAEDIPAVLSSHPNPDGGIFYQTRFFGDIVGELGGSYQEKNANTVLTAVIQLYNKGVIKNAESIAKGFANVCELTGLMGRWQKLQANPLVICDTGHNVGGWTYL
;
A
#
# COMPACT_ATOMS: atom_id res chain seq x y z
N PRO A 1 -10.99 -9.76 24.28
CA PRO A 1 -10.43 -9.26 23.02
C PRO A 1 -11.54 -9.19 21.96
N SER A 2 -11.48 -8.20 21.08
CA SER A 2 -12.33 -8.12 19.91
C SER A 2 -11.97 -9.23 18.90
N PHE A 3 -12.86 -9.45 17.92
CA PHE A 3 -12.58 -10.41 16.85
C PHE A 3 -11.30 -10.05 16.09
N PHE A 4 -11.10 -8.77 15.81
CA PHE A 4 -9.90 -8.32 15.08
C PHE A 4 -8.60 -8.48 15.89
N GLU A 5 -8.62 -8.20 17.19
CA GLU A 5 -7.46 -8.46 18.08
C GLU A 5 -7.11 -9.95 18.13
N LEU A 6 -8.11 -10.82 18.21
CA LEU A 6 -7.89 -12.27 18.22
C LEU A 6 -7.31 -12.74 16.87
N THR A 7 -7.87 -12.26 15.76
CA THR A 7 -7.38 -12.59 14.42
C THR A 7 -5.94 -12.12 14.22
N THR A 8 -5.61 -10.91 14.66
CA THR A 8 -4.24 -10.37 14.62
C THR A 8 -3.27 -11.23 15.43
N ALA A 9 -3.64 -11.60 16.65
CA ALA A 9 -2.82 -12.47 17.50
C ALA A 9 -2.59 -13.85 16.86
N LEU A 10 -3.62 -14.45 16.27
CA LEU A 10 -3.53 -15.71 15.54
C LEU A 10 -2.63 -15.59 14.29
N ALA A 11 -2.74 -14.50 13.53
CA ALA A 11 -1.88 -14.25 12.37
C ALA A 11 -0.40 -14.15 12.78
N PHE A 12 -0.07 -13.37 13.80
CA PHE A 12 1.30 -13.27 14.28
C PHE A 12 1.86 -14.59 14.82
N LYS A 13 1.03 -15.35 15.56
CA LYS A 13 1.39 -16.69 16.01
C LYS A 13 1.68 -17.60 14.81
N HIS A 14 0.79 -17.61 13.83
CA HIS A 14 0.96 -18.40 12.61
C HIS A 14 2.25 -18.04 11.86
N PHE A 15 2.54 -16.76 11.63
CA PHE A 15 3.77 -16.32 10.97
C PHE A 15 5.02 -16.76 11.73
N ALA A 16 4.99 -16.68 13.07
CA ALA A 16 6.10 -17.15 13.90
C ALA A 16 6.29 -18.67 13.81
N GLU A 17 5.21 -19.44 13.84
CA GLU A 17 5.25 -20.91 13.72
C GLU A 17 5.71 -21.36 12.33
N GLN A 18 5.25 -20.68 11.26
CA GLN A 18 5.66 -20.96 9.88
C GLN A 18 7.06 -20.41 9.55
N LYS A 19 7.64 -19.58 10.43
CA LYS A 19 8.96 -18.94 10.22
C LYS A 19 9.06 -18.24 8.89
N VAL A 20 8.02 -17.44 8.56
CA VAL A 20 7.99 -16.69 7.30
C VAL A 20 9.17 -15.73 7.20
N ASP A 21 9.76 -15.60 6.01
CA ASP A 21 10.89 -14.68 5.78
C ASP A 21 10.44 -13.22 5.84
N ILE A 22 9.24 -12.92 5.32
CA ILE A 22 8.66 -11.59 5.26
C ILE A 22 7.16 -11.69 5.56
N ALA A 23 6.67 -10.82 6.43
CA ALA A 23 5.24 -10.63 6.70
C ALA A 23 4.82 -9.23 6.23
N ILE A 24 3.73 -9.16 5.45
CA ILE A 24 3.10 -7.90 5.07
C ILE A 24 1.86 -7.74 5.94
N ILE A 25 1.87 -6.71 6.79
CA ILE A 25 0.84 -6.48 7.79
C ILE A 25 0.02 -5.27 7.39
N GLU A 26 -1.26 -5.50 7.09
CA GLU A 26 -2.22 -4.43 6.84
C GLU A 26 -2.85 -3.95 8.15
N VAL A 27 -2.88 -2.62 8.34
CA VAL A 27 -3.55 -1.97 9.46
C VAL A 27 -5.06 -2.10 9.29
N GLY A 28 -5.77 -2.50 10.33
CA GLY A 28 -7.23 -2.63 10.28
C GLY A 28 -7.93 -1.26 10.30
N LEU A 29 -7.56 -0.38 11.23
CA LEU A 29 -8.18 0.95 11.35
C LEU A 29 -7.18 1.98 11.91
N GLY A 30 -7.04 3.09 11.19
CA GLY A 30 -6.20 4.21 11.62
C GLY A 30 -4.71 3.86 11.57
N GLY A 31 -4.11 3.50 12.68
CA GLY A 31 -2.72 3.07 12.78
C GLY A 31 -2.19 3.14 14.21
N ARG A 32 -2.27 4.30 14.86
CA ARG A 32 -1.69 4.54 16.20
C ARG A 32 -2.16 3.54 17.27
N LEU A 33 -3.46 3.27 17.31
CA LEU A 33 -4.11 2.38 18.27
C LEU A 33 -4.52 1.04 17.67
N ASP A 34 -4.12 0.77 16.42
CA ASP A 34 -4.43 -0.51 15.79
C ASP A 34 -3.67 -1.65 16.47
N CYS A 35 -4.31 -2.80 16.63
CA CYS A 35 -3.71 -3.94 17.29
C CYS A 35 -2.53 -4.54 16.51
N THR A 36 -2.42 -4.26 15.20
CA THR A 36 -1.24 -4.64 14.41
C THR A 36 -0.02 -3.77 14.72
N ASN A 37 -0.20 -2.61 15.35
CA ASN A 37 0.86 -1.62 15.58
C ASN A 37 1.82 -1.97 16.74
N ILE A 38 1.81 -3.20 17.23
CA ILE A 38 2.74 -3.73 18.23
C ILE A 38 4.12 -4.09 17.65
N ILE A 39 4.22 -4.14 16.33
CA ILE A 39 5.44 -4.52 15.60
C ILE A 39 6.40 -3.34 15.39
N THR A 40 7.66 -3.66 15.12
CA THR A 40 8.64 -2.74 14.55
C THR A 40 8.97 -3.24 13.14
N PRO A 41 8.37 -2.62 12.09
CA PRO A 41 8.55 -3.10 10.72
C PRO A 41 9.91 -2.69 10.15
N ILE A 42 10.31 -3.30 9.03
CA ILE A 42 11.48 -2.85 8.26
C ILE A 42 11.18 -1.67 7.35
N LEU A 43 9.90 -1.45 7.05
CA LEU A 43 9.37 -0.36 6.25
C LEU A 43 7.91 -0.13 6.63
N SER A 44 7.51 1.13 6.81
CA SER A 44 6.10 1.53 6.93
C SER A 44 5.62 2.16 5.62
N ILE A 45 4.36 1.92 5.26
CA ILE A 45 3.76 2.50 4.05
C ILE A 45 2.41 3.11 4.42
N ILE A 46 2.17 4.36 4.02
CA ILE A 46 0.87 5.02 4.12
C ILE A 46 0.45 5.38 2.70
N THR A 47 -0.58 4.73 2.18
CA THR A 47 -0.95 4.83 0.77
C THR A 47 -1.56 6.17 0.41
N ASN A 48 -2.59 6.58 1.13
CA ASN A 48 -3.26 7.88 0.97
C ASN A 48 -4.04 8.25 2.24
N ILE A 49 -4.58 9.46 2.26
CA ILE A 49 -5.51 9.94 3.28
C ILE A 49 -6.79 10.40 2.60
N SER A 50 -7.90 9.82 3.02
CA SER A 50 -9.24 10.24 2.64
C SER A 50 -10.12 10.40 3.89
N LEU A 51 -11.23 11.12 3.76
CA LEU A 51 -12.24 11.19 4.82
C LEU A 51 -13.00 9.86 4.87
N ASP A 52 -12.48 8.94 5.67
CA ASP A 52 -13.09 7.66 5.95
C ASP A 52 -13.03 7.38 7.44
N HIS A 53 -13.99 6.60 7.95
CA HIS A 53 -14.11 6.28 9.37
C HIS A 53 -14.03 7.50 10.31
N THR A 54 -14.60 8.62 9.88
CA THR A 54 -14.50 9.92 10.57
C THR A 54 -15.00 9.88 12.01
N GLN A 55 -15.92 8.96 12.34
CA GLN A 55 -16.39 8.73 13.71
C GLN A 55 -15.28 8.31 14.68
N PHE A 56 -14.22 7.69 14.19
CA PHE A 56 -13.11 7.16 14.99
C PHE A 56 -11.80 7.91 14.79
N LEU A 57 -11.54 8.36 13.55
CA LEU A 57 -10.24 8.93 13.17
C LEU A 57 -10.22 10.46 13.15
N GLY A 58 -11.39 11.09 13.30
CA GLY A 58 -11.54 12.55 13.25
C GLY A 58 -12.06 13.08 11.92
N ASN A 59 -12.44 14.37 11.89
CA ASN A 59 -13.19 14.98 10.79
C ASN A 59 -12.31 15.83 9.85
N THR A 60 -10.99 15.75 9.97
CA THR A 60 -10.03 16.46 9.11
C THR A 60 -8.98 15.51 8.57
N LEU A 61 -8.43 15.82 7.40
CA LEU A 61 -7.35 15.02 6.81
C LEU A 61 -6.13 14.99 7.73
N GLY A 62 -5.83 16.10 8.44
CA GLY A 62 -4.73 16.17 9.40
C GLY A 62 -4.93 15.24 10.60
N ALA A 63 -6.16 15.14 11.14
CA ALA A 63 -6.47 14.22 12.24
C ALA A 63 -6.30 12.76 11.81
N ILE A 64 -6.85 12.38 10.65
CA ILE A 64 -6.71 11.03 10.08
C ILE A 64 -5.23 10.72 9.79
N ALA A 65 -4.49 11.69 9.24
CA ALA A 65 -3.05 11.55 9.00
C ALA A 65 -2.28 11.31 10.31
N ALA A 66 -2.64 11.98 11.40
CA ALA A 66 -2.00 11.78 12.71
C ALA A 66 -2.22 10.35 13.25
N GLU A 67 -3.43 9.79 13.11
CA GLU A 67 -3.70 8.40 13.47
C GLU A 67 -2.90 7.41 12.61
N LYS A 68 -2.89 7.60 11.28
CA LYS A 68 -2.11 6.75 10.38
C LYS A 68 -0.59 6.90 10.58
N ALA A 69 -0.11 8.10 10.88
CA ALA A 69 1.29 8.35 11.21
C ALA A 69 1.78 7.60 12.47
N GLY A 70 0.88 7.05 13.28
CA GLY A 70 1.20 6.21 14.41
C GLY A 70 1.99 4.93 14.08
N ILE A 71 1.99 4.50 12.80
CA ILE A 71 2.82 3.37 12.35
C ILE A 71 4.26 3.76 11.98
N ILE A 72 4.59 5.05 11.98
CA ILE A 72 5.97 5.52 11.78
C ILE A 72 6.76 5.25 13.06
N LYS A 73 7.80 4.43 12.96
CA LYS A 73 8.59 3.95 14.08
C LYS A 73 10.00 4.52 14.05
N HIS A 74 10.64 4.51 15.21
CA HIS A 74 12.00 5.03 15.38
C HIS A 74 12.99 4.39 14.41
N ARG A 75 13.64 5.22 13.58
CA ARG A 75 14.63 4.84 12.55
C ARG A 75 14.14 3.83 11.51
N VAL A 76 12.83 3.67 11.38
CA VAL A 76 12.23 2.87 10.32
C VAL A 76 11.80 3.78 9.18
N PRO A 77 12.25 3.55 7.94
CA PRO A 77 11.82 4.38 6.81
C PRO A 77 10.31 4.25 6.59
N VAL A 78 9.71 5.34 6.11
CA VAL A 78 8.30 5.37 5.75
C VAL A 78 8.13 5.92 4.34
N VAL A 79 7.28 5.26 3.56
CA VAL A 79 6.81 5.72 2.25
C VAL A 79 5.41 6.26 2.38
N ILE A 80 5.19 7.48 1.87
CA ILE A 80 3.88 8.10 1.73
C ILE A 80 3.52 8.09 0.25
N GLY A 81 2.40 7.48 -0.10
CA GLY A 81 1.93 7.39 -1.48
C GLY A 81 1.40 8.73 -1.99
N GLU A 82 0.15 9.04 -1.67
CA GLU A 82 -0.45 10.32 -2.00
C GLU A 82 -0.52 11.23 -0.77
N SER A 83 -0.33 12.52 -0.98
CA SER A 83 -0.35 13.49 0.11
C SER A 83 -0.85 14.87 -0.35
N VAL A 84 -1.39 15.62 0.59
CA VAL A 84 -1.72 17.03 0.41
C VAL A 84 -0.94 17.87 1.43
N PRO A 85 -0.79 19.20 1.25
CA PRO A 85 0.03 20.02 2.14
C PRO A 85 -0.31 19.86 3.63
N GLU A 86 -1.59 19.72 3.97
CA GLU A 86 -2.06 19.50 5.34
C GLU A 86 -1.50 18.19 5.93
N THR A 87 -1.58 17.10 5.19
CA THR A 87 -1.12 15.78 5.66
C THR A 87 0.40 15.65 5.65
N GLN A 88 1.09 16.30 4.70
CA GLN A 88 2.55 16.32 4.64
C GLN A 88 3.18 16.91 5.91
N ILE A 89 2.59 17.99 6.45
CA ILE A 89 3.07 18.61 7.69
C ILE A 89 3.05 17.59 8.84
N VAL A 90 1.96 16.83 8.96
CA VAL A 90 1.79 15.81 10.01
C VAL A 90 2.83 14.69 9.86
N PHE A 91 2.99 14.16 8.64
CA PHE A 91 3.93 13.07 8.38
C PHE A 91 5.37 13.49 8.58
N LYS A 92 5.77 14.68 8.10
CA LYS A 92 7.12 15.21 8.30
C LYS A 92 7.44 15.41 9.79
N ALA A 93 6.52 15.99 10.55
CA ALA A 93 6.68 16.18 12.00
C ALA A 93 6.84 14.84 12.74
N LYS A 94 6.02 13.83 12.40
CA LYS A 94 6.13 12.51 13.01
C LYS A 94 7.41 11.81 12.63
N ALA A 95 7.81 11.82 11.37
CA ALA A 95 9.05 11.22 10.90
C ALA A 95 10.28 11.86 11.56
N GLN A 96 10.30 13.20 11.69
CA GLN A 96 11.35 13.90 12.41
C GLN A 96 11.44 13.48 13.88
N LYS A 97 10.30 13.37 14.57
CA LYS A 97 10.24 12.90 15.96
C LYS A 97 10.80 11.49 16.14
N GLU A 98 10.59 10.62 15.15
CA GLU A 98 11.02 9.23 15.18
C GLU A 98 12.42 9.03 14.56
N ASP A 99 13.13 10.08 14.15
CA ASP A 99 14.41 9.96 13.40
C ASP A 99 14.26 9.01 12.20
N ALA A 100 13.10 9.04 11.52
CA ALA A 100 12.73 8.16 10.44
C ALA A 100 12.93 8.83 9.08
N LEU A 101 13.55 8.11 8.13
CA LEU A 101 13.59 8.54 6.74
C LEU A 101 12.16 8.55 6.17
N ILE A 102 11.71 9.69 5.65
CA ILE A 102 10.43 9.82 4.98
C ILE A 102 10.62 10.01 3.48
N VAL A 103 9.87 9.28 2.67
CA VAL A 103 9.88 9.36 1.21
C VAL A 103 8.46 9.55 0.73
N PHE A 104 8.21 10.64 0.00
CA PHE A 104 6.94 10.87 -0.69
C PHE A 104 7.05 10.32 -2.11
N ALA A 105 6.17 9.40 -2.48
CA ALA A 105 6.21 8.74 -3.78
C ALA A 105 5.92 9.70 -4.94
N GLU A 106 5.26 10.83 -4.66
CA GLU A 106 4.96 11.87 -5.63
C GLU A 106 6.14 12.81 -5.93
N ASP A 107 7.13 12.91 -5.02
CA ASP A 107 8.29 13.80 -5.22
C ASP A 107 9.21 13.31 -6.35
N ILE A 108 9.42 12.00 -6.44
CA ILE A 108 10.21 11.35 -7.49
C ILE A 108 9.41 10.12 -7.98
N PRO A 109 8.42 10.29 -8.85
CA PRO A 109 7.59 9.20 -9.29
C PRO A 109 8.38 8.05 -9.89
N ALA A 110 8.14 6.84 -9.40
CA ALA A 110 8.69 5.61 -9.94
C ALA A 110 7.96 5.19 -11.23
N VAL A 111 6.67 5.51 -11.36
CA VAL A 111 5.89 5.38 -12.58
C VAL A 111 5.99 6.69 -13.38
N LEU A 112 6.43 6.61 -14.63
CA LEU A 112 6.56 7.74 -15.55
C LEU A 112 5.31 7.94 -16.39
N SER A 113 4.71 6.83 -16.82
CA SER A 113 3.44 6.81 -17.55
C SER A 113 2.78 5.45 -17.40
N SER A 114 1.46 5.42 -17.59
CA SER A 114 0.68 4.19 -17.61
C SER A 114 -0.40 4.23 -18.69
N HIS A 115 -0.78 3.07 -19.18
CA HIS A 115 -1.94 2.92 -20.07
C HIS A 115 -2.52 1.50 -19.95
N PRO A 116 -3.82 1.32 -20.27
CA PRO A 116 -4.43 0.00 -20.28
C PRO A 116 -3.67 -0.96 -21.19
N ASN A 117 -3.42 -2.17 -20.72
CA ASN A 117 -2.83 -3.22 -21.54
C ASN A 117 -3.97 -3.95 -22.31
N PRO A 118 -3.86 -4.15 -23.64
CA PRO A 118 -4.89 -4.82 -24.45
C PRO A 118 -5.26 -6.22 -23.93
N ASP A 119 -4.29 -6.94 -23.37
CA ASP A 119 -4.48 -8.29 -22.82
C ASP A 119 -5.04 -8.28 -21.38
N GLY A 120 -5.27 -7.12 -20.81
CA GLY A 120 -5.74 -6.90 -19.45
C GLY A 120 -4.68 -6.29 -18.54
N GLY A 121 -5.13 -5.64 -17.45
CA GLY A 121 -4.23 -4.94 -16.53
C GLY A 121 -3.73 -3.60 -17.08
N ILE A 122 -2.57 -3.18 -16.62
CA ILE A 122 -1.98 -1.88 -16.95
C ILE A 122 -0.50 -2.04 -17.30
N PHE A 123 -0.09 -1.41 -18.38
CA PHE A 123 1.33 -1.24 -18.72
C PHE A 123 1.85 0.01 -18.00
N TYR A 124 3.02 -0.13 -17.36
CA TYR A 124 3.72 0.93 -16.65
C TYR A 124 5.11 1.13 -17.26
N GLN A 125 5.39 2.34 -17.71
CA GLN A 125 6.76 2.78 -17.95
C GLN A 125 7.34 3.24 -16.62
N THR A 126 8.41 2.60 -16.15
CA THR A 126 8.98 2.92 -14.84
C THR A 126 10.36 3.56 -14.94
N ARG A 127 10.71 4.34 -13.92
CA ARG A 127 12.00 5.05 -13.87
C ARG A 127 13.19 4.12 -13.60
N PHE A 128 12.98 3.05 -12.83
CA PHE A 128 14.09 2.26 -12.27
C PHE A 128 14.07 0.79 -12.65
N PHE A 129 12.93 0.26 -13.12
CA PHE A 129 12.75 -1.18 -13.31
C PHE A 129 12.39 -1.54 -14.77
N GLY A 130 12.55 -0.59 -15.72
CA GLY A 130 12.10 -0.79 -17.09
C GLY A 130 10.57 -0.80 -17.20
N ASP A 131 10.09 -1.38 -18.27
CA ASP A 131 8.65 -1.49 -18.52
C ASP A 131 8.06 -2.70 -17.79
N ILE A 132 6.94 -2.51 -17.10
CA ILE A 132 6.27 -3.53 -16.28
C ILE A 132 4.81 -3.63 -16.70
N VAL A 133 4.30 -4.85 -16.83
CA VAL A 133 2.87 -5.12 -16.94
C VAL A 133 2.33 -5.50 -15.58
N GLY A 134 1.32 -4.77 -15.08
CA GLY A 134 0.57 -5.10 -13.88
C GLY A 134 -0.74 -5.78 -14.22
N GLU A 135 -1.04 -6.90 -13.56
CA GLU A 135 -2.27 -7.66 -13.75
C GLU A 135 -3.53 -6.89 -13.34
N LEU A 136 -3.42 -6.07 -12.28
CA LEU A 136 -4.55 -5.36 -11.72
C LEU A 136 -4.97 -4.16 -12.59
N GLY A 137 -6.26 -4.11 -12.94
CA GLY A 137 -6.87 -3.01 -13.70
C GLY A 137 -7.40 -1.88 -12.81
N GLY A 138 -7.92 -0.82 -13.48
CA GLY A 138 -8.48 0.36 -12.81
C GLY A 138 -7.51 1.54 -12.76
N SER A 139 -8.01 2.75 -13.02
CA SER A 139 -7.19 3.97 -13.13
C SER A 139 -6.43 4.34 -11.85
N TYR A 140 -6.96 3.95 -10.68
CA TYR A 140 -6.32 4.15 -9.38
C TYR A 140 -5.04 3.32 -9.19
N GLN A 141 -4.81 2.29 -10.00
CA GLN A 141 -3.64 1.43 -9.88
C GLN A 141 -2.34 2.12 -10.26
N GLU A 142 -2.37 3.19 -11.06
CA GLU A 142 -1.15 3.98 -11.32
C GLU A 142 -0.56 4.54 -10.02
N LYS A 143 -1.41 5.12 -9.15
CA LYS A 143 -0.99 5.67 -7.87
C LYS A 143 -0.54 4.60 -6.90
N ASN A 144 -1.25 3.47 -6.88
CA ASN A 144 -0.86 2.31 -6.08
C ASN A 144 0.49 1.75 -6.56
N ALA A 145 0.66 1.57 -7.86
CA ALA A 145 1.92 1.09 -8.46
C ALA A 145 3.09 2.03 -8.14
N ASN A 146 2.87 3.35 -8.23
CA ASN A 146 3.87 4.34 -7.85
C ASN A 146 4.30 4.20 -6.39
N THR A 147 3.34 4.03 -5.47
CA THR A 147 3.59 3.81 -4.05
C THR A 147 4.34 2.50 -3.80
N VAL A 148 3.89 1.41 -4.43
CA VAL A 148 4.53 0.09 -4.30
C VAL A 148 5.96 0.10 -4.83
N LEU A 149 6.19 0.66 -6.02
CA LEU A 149 7.54 0.73 -6.61
C LEU A 149 8.47 1.61 -5.77
N THR A 150 7.98 2.71 -5.19
CA THR A 150 8.75 3.52 -4.25
C THR A 150 9.11 2.73 -2.99
N ALA A 151 8.20 1.94 -2.45
CA ALA A 151 8.47 1.05 -1.32
C ALA A 151 9.49 -0.05 -1.68
N VAL A 152 9.35 -0.65 -2.86
CA VAL A 152 10.28 -1.65 -3.41
C VAL A 152 11.70 -1.09 -3.54
N ILE A 153 11.87 0.17 -3.96
CA ILE A 153 13.18 0.83 -4.00
C ILE A 153 13.80 0.87 -2.60
N GLN A 154 13.03 1.20 -1.55
CA GLN A 154 13.55 1.21 -0.18
C GLN A 154 13.96 -0.20 0.28
N LEU A 155 13.18 -1.23 -0.05
CA LEU A 155 13.50 -2.62 0.28
C LEU A 155 14.71 -3.14 -0.52
N TYR A 156 14.85 -2.75 -1.78
CA TYR A 156 16.01 -3.07 -2.60
C TYR A 156 17.29 -2.45 -2.04
N ASN A 157 17.24 -1.18 -1.67
CA ASN A 157 18.37 -0.47 -1.04
C ASN A 157 18.78 -1.08 0.31
N LYS A 158 17.84 -1.72 1.01
CA LYS A 158 18.11 -2.47 2.25
C LYS A 158 18.58 -3.91 2.00
N GLY A 159 18.65 -4.36 0.75
CA GLY A 159 19.05 -5.74 0.39
C GLY A 159 18.00 -6.81 0.72
N VAL A 160 16.76 -6.41 1.02
CA VAL A 160 15.63 -7.34 1.25
C VAL A 160 15.18 -7.95 -0.08
N ILE A 161 15.03 -7.11 -1.11
CA ILE A 161 14.77 -7.56 -2.49
C ILE A 161 16.11 -7.60 -3.21
N LYS A 162 16.45 -8.75 -3.80
CA LYS A 162 17.77 -8.98 -4.42
C LYS A 162 17.72 -9.01 -5.95
N ASN A 163 16.55 -9.23 -6.53
CA ASN A 163 16.38 -9.41 -7.97
C ASN A 163 15.27 -8.51 -8.51
N ALA A 164 15.61 -7.64 -9.47
CA ALA A 164 14.65 -6.77 -10.13
C ALA A 164 13.61 -7.52 -10.98
N GLU A 165 13.95 -8.70 -11.52
CA GLU A 165 13.00 -9.52 -12.29
C GLU A 165 11.83 -10.00 -11.44
N SER A 166 12.02 -10.21 -10.14
CA SER A 166 10.95 -10.58 -9.21
C SER A 166 9.87 -9.51 -9.10
N ILE A 167 10.21 -8.25 -9.35
CA ILE A 167 9.28 -7.11 -9.29
C ILE A 167 8.30 -7.19 -10.44
N ALA A 168 8.81 -7.33 -11.67
CA ALA A 168 7.97 -7.47 -12.87
C ALA A 168 7.07 -8.72 -12.77
N LYS A 169 7.63 -9.86 -12.30
CA LYS A 169 6.87 -11.09 -12.07
C LYS A 169 5.77 -10.90 -11.02
N GLY A 170 6.06 -10.19 -9.92
CA GLY A 170 5.07 -9.91 -8.88
C GLY A 170 3.92 -9.04 -9.39
N PHE A 171 4.21 -8.01 -10.18
CA PHE A 171 3.17 -7.15 -10.78
C PHE A 171 2.30 -7.90 -11.80
N ALA A 172 2.90 -8.78 -12.61
CA ALA A 172 2.21 -9.51 -13.66
C ALA A 172 1.31 -10.65 -13.16
N ASN A 173 1.53 -11.15 -11.93
CA ASN A 173 0.88 -12.36 -11.42
C ASN A 173 0.34 -12.19 -9.99
N VAL A 174 -0.22 -11.02 -9.68
CA VAL A 174 -0.71 -10.71 -8.32
C VAL A 174 -1.77 -11.71 -7.87
N CYS A 175 -2.79 -11.96 -8.71
CA CYS A 175 -3.91 -12.83 -8.35
C CYS A 175 -3.46 -14.30 -8.20
N GLU A 176 -2.62 -14.78 -9.10
CA GLU A 176 -2.08 -16.15 -9.03
C GLU A 176 -1.22 -16.37 -7.78
N LEU A 177 -0.32 -15.42 -7.50
CA LEU A 177 0.64 -15.54 -6.40
C LEU A 177 0.01 -15.35 -5.02
N THR A 178 -1.09 -14.58 -4.93
CA THR A 178 -1.67 -14.16 -3.63
C THR A 178 -3.10 -14.64 -3.40
N GLY A 179 -3.80 -15.09 -4.44
CA GLY A 179 -5.22 -15.39 -4.38
C GLY A 179 -6.11 -14.15 -4.27
N LEU A 180 -5.60 -12.95 -4.61
CA LEU A 180 -6.35 -11.71 -4.55
C LEU A 180 -7.55 -11.75 -5.51
N MET A 181 -8.72 -11.36 -5.00
CA MET A 181 -9.98 -11.29 -5.75
C MET A 181 -10.66 -9.94 -5.54
N GLY A 182 -11.57 -9.56 -6.48
CA GLY A 182 -12.42 -8.38 -6.33
C GLY A 182 -11.70 -7.04 -6.46
N ARG A 183 -10.64 -6.95 -7.27
CA ARG A 183 -9.97 -5.71 -7.66
C ARG A 183 -10.00 -5.55 -9.17
N TRP A 184 -11.05 -4.90 -9.69
CA TRP A 184 -11.33 -4.77 -11.12
C TRP A 184 -11.29 -6.13 -11.84
N GLN A 185 -11.75 -7.17 -11.11
CA GLN A 185 -11.64 -8.55 -11.54
C GLN A 185 -12.63 -8.85 -12.67
N LYS A 186 -12.12 -9.24 -13.82
CA LYS A 186 -12.92 -9.70 -14.93
C LYS A 186 -13.41 -11.13 -14.64
N LEU A 187 -14.69 -11.27 -14.32
CA LEU A 187 -15.34 -12.57 -14.09
C LEU A 187 -15.76 -13.24 -15.40
N GLN A 188 -16.15 -12.46 -16.41
CA GLN A 188 -16.64 -12.95 -17.68
C GLN A 188 -16.32 -11.94 -18.80
N ALA A 189 -16.02 -12.46 -19.98
CA ALA A 189 -15.66 -11.61 -21.14
C ALA A 189 -16.87 -11.20 -21.97
N ASN A 190 -17.87 -12.06 -22.09
CA ASN A 190 -19.05 -11.80 -22.94
C ASN A 190 -20.33 -12.36 -22.28
N PRO A 191 -21.26 -11.52 -21.81
CA PRO A 191 -21.06 -10.07 -21.62
C PRO A 191 -19.89 -9.78 -20.67
N LEU A 192 -19.31 -8.57 -20.77
CA LEU A 192 -18.26 -8.17 -19.82
C LEU A 192 -18.85 -8.05 -18.40
N VAL A 193 -18.31 -8.82 -17.46
CA VAL A 193 -18.65 -8.75 -16.04
C VAL A 193 -17.39 -8.48 -15.23
N ILE A 194 -17.39 -7.37 -14.51
CA ILE A 194 -16.29 -6.95 -13.63
C ILE A 194 -16.79 -6.97 -12.18
N CYS A 195 -15.97 -7.48 -11.28
CA CYS A 195 -16.16 -7.43 -9.84
C CYS A 195 -15.12 -6.52 -9.20
N ASP A 196 -15.58 -5.58 -8.38
CA ASP A 196 -14.71 -4.77 -7.51
C ASP A 196 -15.32 -4.66 -6.11
N THR A 197 -14.49 -4.63 -5.08
CA THR A 197 -14.89 -4.51 -3.68
C THR A 197 -14.90 -3.07 -3.17
N GLY A 198 -14.84 -2.08 -4.07
CA GLY A 198 -14.97 -0.66 -3.73
C GLY A 198 -16.27 -0.40 -2.96
N HIS A 199 -16.17 0.19 -1.76
CA HIS A 199 -17.29 0.35 -0.83
C HIS A 199 -17.35 1.74 -0.20
N ASN A 200 -16.44 2.65 -0.56
CA ASN A 200 -16.42 4.03 -0.06
C ASN A 200 -16.44 5.03 -1.22
N VAL A 201 -16.81 6.29 -0.89
CA VAL A 201 -16.94 7.37 -1.89
C VAL A 201 -15.63 7.59 -2.65
N GLY A 202 -14.48 7.56 -1.96
CA GLY A 202 -13.17 7.73 -2.59
C GLY A 202 -12.87 6.65 -3.63
N GLY A 203 -13.22 5.38 -3.37
CA GLY A 203 -13.09 4.28 -4.32
C GLY A 203 -14.02 4.45 -5.53
N TRP A 204 -15.28 4.83 -5.30
CA TRP A 204 -16.28 4.99 -6.36
C TRP A 204 -15.97 6.11 -7.37
N THR A 205 -15.12 7.06 -7.03
CA THR A 205 -14.68 8.10 -7.97
C THR A 205 -13.79 7.55 -9.09
N TYR A 206 -13.28 6.33 -8.95
CA TYR A 206 -12.38 5.68 -9.91
C TYR A 206 -13.03 4.49 -10.64
N LEU A 207 -14.19 4.04 -10.19
CA LEU A 207 -14.99 2.95 -10.78
C LEU A 207 -16.04 3.49 -11.74
#